data_c10f50841ead94c7a7805772e9455b02
#
_entry.id   c10f50841ead94c7a7805772e9455b02
#
_cell.length_a   1.000
_cell.length_b   1.000
_cell.length_c   1.000
_cell.angle_alpha   90.00
_cell.angle_beta   90.00
_cell.angle_gamma   90.00
#
_symmetry.space_group_name_H-M   'P 1'
#
loop_
_entity.id
_entity.type
_entity.pdbx_description
1 polymer ?
#
loop_
_entity_poly.entity_id
_entity_poly.type
_entity_poly.pdbx_seq_one_letter_code
_entity_poly.pdbx_strand_id
1 'polypeptide(L)'
;MLENPRSPRVRAVAKLTKRSARTETGLFLLEGPQSVREALTYRPEAIVELFATPGGWERHPDIRAKAADADVRVEYVTEDVLHAMADTVTPQGLVSVVRQTPTSVRDIFDAAPRLVAICEEVRDPGNLGTIIRAADAAGADAVVLTGRTVDPYNPKVVRATTGSLFHLPVSVGGELPDVIDRAHAAGLRILAADVKGDDLLAARAEGVLAEPTAWLFGNEARGLEDDALELADRVLRLPIFGRAESLNLATAASVCLYESAFAQRAAPAG
;
A
#
# COMPACT_ATOMS: atom_id res chain seq x y z
N MET A 1 -33.72 2.02 0.31
CA MET A 1 -32.85 1.56 1.42
C MET A 1 -32.80 0.05 1.42
N LEU A 2 -31.61 -0.55 1.53
CA LEU A 2 -31.41 -1.99 1.58
C LEU A 2 -31.50 -2.47 3.04
N GLU A 3 -32.44 -3.36 3.33
CA GLU A 3 -32.78 -3.77 4.71
C GLU A 3 -32.49 -5.25 5.01
N ASN A 4 -32.36 -6.07 3.96
CA ASN A 4 -32.16 -7.51 4.12
C ASN A 4 -30.66 -7.88 4.12
N PRO A 5 -30.05 -8.21 5.32
CA PRO A 5 -28.65 -8.60 5.42
C PRO A 5 -28.32 -9.93 4.73
N ARG A 6 -29.33 -10.70 4.35
CA ARG A 6 -29.17 -11.99 3.65
C ARG A 6 -29.43 -11.89 2.14
N SER A 7 -29.60 -10.67 1.60
CA SER A 7 -29.80 -10.50 0.15
C SER A 7 -28.59 -10.99 -0.65
N PRO A 8 -28.76 -11.41 -1.91
CA PRO A 8 -27.64 -11.84 -2.76
C PRO A 8 -26.58 -10.75 -2.92
N ARG A 9 -26.98 -9.46 -3.01
CA ARG A 9 -26.08 -8.32 -3.13
C ARG A 9 -25.21 -8.13 -1.88
N VAL A 10 -25.79 -8.19 -0.68
CA VAL A 10 -25.06 -8.11 0.60
C VAL A 10 -24.05 -9.25 0.71
N ARG A 11 -24.47 -10.46 0.38
CA ARG A 11 -23.57 -11.62 0.38
C ARG A 11 -22.44 -11.51 -0.63
N ALA A 12 -22.67 -10.90 -1.79
CA ALA A 12 -21.62 -10.65 -2.78
C ALA A 12 -20.57 -9.68 -2.25
N VAL A 13 -20.99 -8.58 -1.60
CA VAL A 13 -20.10 -7.62 -0.95
C VAL A 13 -19.28 -8.28 0.18
N ALA A 14 -19.94 -8.99 1.08
CA ALA A 14 -19.28 -9.70 2.19
C ALA A 14 -18.23 -10.72 1.72
N LYS A 15 -18.42 -11.36 0.55
CA LYS A 15 -17.44 -12.29 -0.02
C LYS A 15 -16.11 -11.61 -0.40
N LEU A 16 -16.07 -10.29 -0.62
CA LEU A 16 -14.85 -9.54 -0.94
C LEU A 16 -13.81 -9.55 0.20
N THR A 17 -14.18 -9.99 1.39
CA THR A 17 -13.22 -10.32 2.46
C THR A 17 -12.30 -11.49 2.09
N LYS A 18 -12.72 -12.36 1.13
CA LYS A 18 -11.97 -13.51 0.65
C LYS A 18 -11.16 -13.18 -0.60
N ARG A 19 -9.90 -13.61 -0.64
CA ARG A 19 -9.00 -13.40 -1.79
C ARG A 19 -9.59 -13.94 -3.10
N SER A 20 -10.18 -15.15 -3.08
CA SER A 20 -10.78 -15.76 -4.28
C SER A 20 -11.84 -14.87 -4.93
N ALA A 21 -12.73 -14.27 -4.14
CA ALA A 21 -13.75 -13.38 -4.65
C ALA A 21 -13.15 -12.09 -5.24
N ARG A 22 -12.11 -11.52 -4.59
CA ARG A 22 -11.40 -10.35 -5.13
C ARG A 22 -10.68 -10.63 -6.44
N THR A 23 -10.04 -11.80 -6.55
CA THR A 23 -9.37 -12.23 -7.80
C THR A 23 -10.38 -12.47 -8.93
N GLU A 24 -11.52 -13.08 -8.62
CA GLU A 24 -12.57 -13.37 -9.61
C GLU A 24 -13.24 -12.11 -10.13
N THR A 25 -13.50 -11.14 -9.24
CA THR A 25 -14.30 -9.95 -9.58
C THR A 25 -13.47 -8.71 -9.95
N GLY A 26 -12.19 -8.68 -9.57
CA GLY A 26 -11.38 -7.46 -9.66
C GLY A 26 -11.83 -6.35 -8.72
N LEU A 27 -12.63 -6.68 -7.70
CA LEU A 27 -13.20 -5.73 -6.73
C LEU A 27 -12.63 -5.97 -5.34
N PHE A 28 -12.71 -4.97 -4.46
CA PHE A 28 -12.36 -5.10 -3.06
C PHE A 28 -13.27 -4.26 -2.16
N LEU A 29 -13.22 -4.57 -0.87
CA LEU A 29 -13.99 -3.91 0.17
C LEU A 29 -13.21 -2.74 0.75
N LEU A 30 -13.83 -1.58 0.83
CA LEU A 30 -13.29 -0.38 1.45
C LEU A 30 -14.20 0.03 2.61
N GLU A 31 -13.64 0.17 3.80
CA GLU A 31 -14.38 0.44 5.02
C GLU A 31 -13.91 1.71 5.71
N GLY A 32 -14.88 2.42 6.27
CA GLY A 32 -14.67 3.58 7.12
C GLY A 32 -14.54 4.91 6.35
N PRO A 33 -14.82 6.01 7.05
CA PRO A 33 -14.95 7.33 6.41
C PRO A 33 -13.62 7.85 5.83
N GLN A 34 -12.49 7.58 6.49
CA GLN A 34 -11.18 8.05 6.01
C GLN A 34 -10.87 7.45 4.63
N SER A 35 -10.93 6.12 4.51
CA SER A 35 -10.59 5.45 3.26
C SER A 35 -11.57 5.80 2.13
N VAL A 36 -12.86 5.95 2.43
CA VAL A 36 -13.89 6.39 1.46
C VAL A 36 -13.62 7.82 1.00
N ARG A 37 -13.21 8.72 1.90
CA ARG A 37 -12.83 10.10 1.56
C ARG A 37 -11.65 10.14 0.58
N GLU A 38 -10.62 9.34 0.84
CA GLU A 38 -9.43 9.28 -0.03
C GLU A 38 -9.79 8.69 -1.41
N ALA A 39 -10.59 7.62 -1.46
CA ALA A 39 -11.07 7.06 -2.72
C ALA A 39 -11.85 8.08 -3.55
N LEU A 40 -12.81 8.80 -2.93
CA LEU A 40 -13.59 9.86 -3.57
C LEU A 40 -12.73 11.04 -4.06
N THR A 41 -11.62 11.31 -3.39
CA THR A 41 -10.74 12.42 -3.74
C THR A 41 -9.80 12.08 -4.89
N TYR A 42 -9.22 10.89 -4.88
CA TYR A 42 -8.11 10.55 -5.76
C TYR A 42 -8.46 9.54 -6.85
N ARG A 43 -9.48 8.70 -6.66
CA ARG A 43 -9.91 7.64 -7.58
C ARG A 43 -11.43 7.45 -7.57
N PRO A 44 -12.25 8.50 -7.72
CA PRO A 44 -13.72 8.37 -7.68
C PRO A 44 -14.24 7.40 -8.75
N GLU A 45 -13.57 7.30 -9.90
CA GLU A 45 -13.91 6.40 -10.99
C GLU A 45 -13.74 4.90 -10.65
N ALA A 46 -12.96 4.60 -9.62
CA ALA A 46 -12.79 3.23 -9.14
C ALA A 46 -13.94 2.77 -8.22
N ILE A 47 -14.73 3.69 -7.67
CA ILE A 47 -15.86 3.37 -6.80
C ILE A 47 -17.00 2.77 -7.63
N VAL A 48 -17.37 1.54 -7.31
CA VAL A 48 -18.45 0.80 -7.98
C VAL A 48 -19.76 0.97 -7.22
N GLU A 49 -19.70 0.87 -5.88
CA GLU A 49 -20.85 1.03 -4.99
C GLU A 49 -20.42 1.74 -3.71
N LEU A 50 -21.26 2.62 -3.20
CA LEU A 50 -21.09 3.29 -1.91
C LEU A 50 -22.33 3.07 -1.06
N PHE A 51 -22.15 2.41 0.08
CA PHE A 51 -23.19 2.12 1.06
C PHE A 51 -22.99 2.97 2.31
N ALA A 52 -24.10 3.51 2.83
CA ALA A 52 -24.07 4.31 4.06
C ALA A 52 -25.30 4.06 4.92
N THR A 53 -25.11 3.99 6.23
CA THR A 53 -26.25 4.18 7.12
C THR A 53 -26.64 5.66 7.17
N PRO A 54 -27.93 6.01 7.42
CA PRO A 54 -28.34 7.42 7.52
C PRO A 54 -27.47 8.22 8.50
N GLY A 55 -27.24 7.68 9.70
CA GLY A 55 -26.40 8.33 10.69
C GLY A 55 -24.92 8.41 10.29
N GLY A 56 -24.39 7.40 9.60
CA GLY A 56 -23.04 7.43 9.04
C GLY A 56 -22.88 8.52 7.98
N TRP A 57 -23.87 8.65 7.10
CA TRP A 57 -23.88 9.64 6.03
C TRP A 57 -24.00 11.09 6.55
N GLU A 58 -24.80 11.30 7.58
CA GLU A 58 -24.99 12.63 8.19
C GLU A 58 -23.75 13.13 8.93
N ARG A 59 -22.99 12.24 9.55
CA ARG A 59 -21.75 12.60 10.27
C ARG A 59 -20.61 13.08 9.37
N HIS A 60 -20.67 12.85 8.05
CA HIS A 60 -19.58 13.15 7.11
C HIS A 60 -20.03 14.03 5.94
N PRO A 61 -20.34 15.33 6.18
CA PRO A 61 -20.81 16.24 5.13
C PRO A 61 -19.76 16.47 4.02
N ASP A 62 -18.48 16.36 4.34
CA ASP A 62 -17.38 16.44 3.40
C ASP A 62 -17.35 15.26 2.41
N ILE A 63 -17.63 14.03 2.87
CA ILE A 63 -17.78 12.85 2.01
C ILE A 63 -19.00 12.99 1.11
N ARG A 64 -20.10 13.55 1.64
CA ARG A 64 -21.32 13.83 0.86
C ARG A 64 -21.03 14.78 -0.30
N ALA A 65 -20.31 15.88 -0.04
CA ALA A 65 -19.93 16.83 -1.07
C ALA A 65 -19.08 16.17 -2.16
N LYS A 66 -18.02 15.44 -1.76
CA LYS A 66 -17.15 14.72 -2.69
C LYS A 66 -17.89 13.67 -3.54
N ALA A 67 -18.82 12.92 -2.94
CA ALA A 67 -19.64 11.95 -3.66
C ALA A 67 -20.56 12.63 -4.68
N ALA A 68 -21.12 13.77 -4.34
CA ALA A 68 -21.94 14.57 -5.25
C ALA A 68 -21.10 15.14 -6.42
N ASP A 69 -19.93 15.70 -6.13
CA ASP A 69 -19.01 16.26 -7.12
C ASP A 69 -18.52 15.19 -8.12
N ALA A 70 -18.37 13.95 -7.65
CA ALA A 70 -17.92 12.81 -8.44
C ALA A 70 -19.06 11.99 -9.09
N ASP A 71 -20.32 12.41 -8.93
CA ASP A 71 -21.54 11.69 -9.36
C ASP A 71 -21.60 10.24 -8.82
N VAL A 72 -21.03 10.00 -7.63
CA VAL A 72 -21.08 8.70 -6.95
C VAL A 72 -22.37 8.62 -6.13
N ARG A 73 -23.25 7.69 -6.52
CA ARG A 73 -24.52 7.47 -5.83
C ARG A 73 -24.32 6.66 -4.55
N VAL A 74 -24.98 7.13 -3.47
CA VAL A 74 -25.03 6.37 -2.23
C VAL A 74 -26.29 5.51 -2.16
N GLU A 75 -26.12 4.24 -1.78
CA GLU A 75 -27.20 3.33 -1.42
C GLU A 75 -27.35 3.32 0.11
N TYR A 76 -28.50 3.75 0.61
CA TYR A 76 -28.77 3.69 2.04
C TYR A 76 -29.03 2.26 2.51
N VAL A 77 -28.44 1.89 3.64
CA VAL A 77 -28.54 0.57 4.26
C VAL A 77 -28.86 0.69 5.74
N THR A 78 -29.43 -0.38 6.34
CA THR A 78 -29.56 -0.49 7.79
C THR A 78 -28.21 -0.86 8.42
N GLU A 79 -28.07 -0.65 9.74
CA GLU A 79 -26.87 -1.04 10.50
C GLU A 79 -26.60 -2.55 10.35
N ASP A 80 -27.65 -3.40 10.42
CA ASP A 80 -27.50 -4.85 10.26
C ASP A 80 -26.97 -5.24 8.86
N VAL A 81 -27.38 -4.53 7.82
CA VAL A 81 -26.87 -4.73 6.46
C VAL A 81 -25.42 -4.29 6.38
N LEU A 82 -25.07 -3.13 6.94
CA LEU A 82 -23.70 -2.65 6.94
C LEU A 82 -22.76 -3.62 7.69
N HIS A 83 -23.19 -4.10 8.85
CA HIS A 83 -22.47 -5.14 9.61
C HIS A 83 -22.27 -6.42 8.81
N ALA A 84 -23.29 -6.85 8.06
CA ALA A 84 -23.19 -8.06 7.25
C ALA A 84 -22.22 -7.92 6.06
N MET A 85 -21.94 -6.70 5.59
CA MET A 85 -21.00 -6.40 4.52
C MET A 85 -19.56 -6.22 5.02
N ALA A 86 -19.38 -5.72 6.25
CA ALA A 86 -18.10 -5.29 6.79
C ALA A 86 -17.21 -6.46 7.27
N ASP A 87 -15.89 -6.26 7.23
CA ASP A 87 -14.89 -7.13 7.86
C ASP A 87 -14.62 -6.69 9.33
N THR A 88 -14.82 -5.39 9.62
CA THR A 88 -14.64 -4.84 10.96
C THR A 88 -15.80 -5.17 11.88
N VAL A 89 -15.50 -5.44 13.16
CA VAL A 89 -16.51 -5.71 14.19
C VAL A 89 -17.38 -4.49 14.49
N THR A 90 -16.83 -3.28 14.31
CA THR A 90 -17.55 -2.03 14.56
C THR A 90 -17.44 -1.10 13.35
N PRO A 91 -18.28 -1.31 12.32
CA PRO A 91 -18.27 -0.45 11.13
C PRO A 91 -18.65 0.99 11.47
N GLN A 92 -18.02 1.94 10.80
CA GLN A 92 -18.22 3.39 11.05
C GLN A 92 -19.31 4.02 10.16
N GLY A 93 -20.25 3.23 9.68
CA GLY A 93 -21.43 3.71 8.95
C GLY A 93 -21.21 3.87 7.44
N LEU A 94 -20.03 3.58 6.91
CA LEU A 94 -19.68 3.67 5.48
C LEU A 94 -18.92 2.44 5.02
N VAL A 95 -19.35 1.86 3.90
CA VAL A 95 -18.71 0.76 3.19
C VAL A 95 -18.77 1.05 1.69
N SER A 96 -17.70 0.77 0.96
CA SER A 96 -17.67 0.89 -0.50
C SER A 96 -17.11 -0.37 -1.15
N VAL A 97 -17.59 -0.66 -2.34
CA VAL A 97 -17.00 -1.63 -3.27
C VAL A 97 -16.21 -0.86 -4.29
N VAL A 98 -14.93 -1.20 -4.43
CA VAL A 98 -13.98 -0.47 -5.25
C VAL A 98 -13.29 -1.41 -6.23
N ARG A 99 -13.02 -0.94 -7.44
CA ARG A 99 -12.26 -1.67 -8.46
C ARG A 99 -10.78 -1.67 -8.11
N GLN A 100 -10.13 -2.83 -8.24
CA GLN A 100 -8.68 -2.93 -8.16
C GLN A 100 -8.04 -2.20 -9.34
N THR A 101 -7.02 -1.41 -9.06
CA THR A 101 -6.29 -0.62 -10.06
C THR A 101 -4.78 -0.84 -9.94
N PRO A 102 -4.29 -2.09 -10.13
CA PRO A 102 -2.86 -2.33 -10.08
C PRO A 102 -2.17 -1.65 -11.26
N THR A 103 -0.99 -1.07 -11.00
CA THR A 103 -0.14 -0.51 -12.04
C THR A 103 0.87 -1.57 -12.49
N SER A 104 1.14 -1.66 -13.79
CA SER A 104 2.15 -2.61 -14.25
C SER A 104 3.55 -2.18 -13.80
N VAL A 105 4.44 -3.16 -13.55
CA VAL A 105 5.86 -2.89 -13.24
C VAL A 105 6.49 -2.02 -14.34
N ARG A 106 6.14 -2.29 -15.60
CA ARG A 106 6.61 -1.51 -16.73
C ARG A 106 6.22 -0.03 -16.63
N ASP A 107 4.93 0.26 -16.41
CA ASP A 107 4.45 1.65 -16.37
C ASP A 107 5.06 2.42 -15.19
N ILE A 108 5.35 1.73 -14.06
CA ILE A 108 6.05 2.33 -12.93
C ILE A 108 7.45 2.79 -13.34
N PHE A 109 8.25 1.93 -13.97
CA PHE A 109 9.63 2.26 -14.30
C PHE A 109 9.76 3.14 -15.56
N ASP A 110 8.84 3.03 -16.51
CA ASP A 110 8.76 3.93 -17.68
C ASP A 110 8.47 5.40 -17.26
N ALA A 111 7.87 5.62 -16.07
CA ALA A 111 7.66 6.94 -15.49
C ALA A 111 8.91 7.60 -14.88
N ALA A 112 10.07 6.95 -14.96
CA ALA A 112 11.36 7.41 -14.41
C ALA A 112 11.28 7.78 -12.91
N PRO A 113 10.90 6.85 -12.02
CA PRO A 113 10.76 7.10 -10.60
C PRO A 113 12.11 7.39 -9.95
N ARG A 114 12.10 8.08 -8.80
CA ARG A 114 13.29 8.37 -8.00
C ARG A 114 13.36 7.59 -6.70
N LEU A 115 12.21 7.21 -6.15
CA LEU A 115 12.14 6.44 -4.91
C LEU A 115 11.02 5.39 -5.01
N VAL A 116 11.40 4.11 -4.92
CA VAL A 116 10.48 2.98 -5.01
C VAL A 116 10.68 2.05 -3.82
N ALA A 117 9.60 1.47 -3.29
CA ALA A 117 9.67 0.37 -2.33
C ALA A 117 9.35 -0.95 -3.04
N ILE A 118 10.26 -1.92 -2.98
CA ILE A 118 10.07 -3.29 -3.47
C ILE A 118 9.89 -4.19 -2.25
N CYS A 119 8.76 -4.89 -2.17
CA CYS A 119 8.39 -5.77 -1.07
C CYS A 119 8.42 -7.23 -1.55
N GLU A 120 9.49 -7.95 -1.20
CA GLU A 120 9.67 -9.36 -1.54
C GLU A 120 9.11 -10.26 -0.45
N GLU A 121 8.11 -11.06 -0.78
CA GLU A 121 7.48 -12.03 0.12
C GLU A 121 6.97 -11.46 1.47
N VAL A 122 6.58 -10.21 1.53
CA VAL A 122 5.97 -9.60 2.73
C VAL A 122 4.60 -10.26 2.98
N ARG A 123 4.44 -10.90 4.14
CA ARG A 123 3.27 -11.74 4.45
C ARG A 123 2.30 -11.10 5.44
N ASP A 124 2.77 -10.27 6.35
CA ASP A 124 1.91 -9.61 7.33
C ASP A 124 1.15 -8.43 6.70
N PRO A 125 -0.19 -8.43 6.75
CA PRO A 125 -1.00 -7.37 6.17
C PRO A 125 -0.81 -6.02 6.86
N GLY A 126 -0.46 -5.99 8.13
CA GLY A 126 -0.18 -4.76 8.87
C GLY A 126 1.11 -4.11 8.41
N ASN A 127 2.18 -4.93 8.23
CA ASN A 127 3.46 -4.46 7.70
C ASN A 127 3.30 -3.91 6.28
N LEU A 128 2.66 -4.68 5.37
CA LEU A 128 2.48 -4.20 4.00
C LEU A 128 1.70 -2.88 3.95
N GLY A 129 0.58 -2.77 4.65
CA GLY A 129 -0.20 -1.55 4.67
C GLY A 129 0.55 -0.36 5.27
N THR A 130 1.38 -0.61 6.30
CA THR A 130 2.24 0.41 6.91
C THR A 130 3.38 0.84 5.97
N ILE A 131 3.97 -0.11 5.20
CA ILE A 131 5.00 0.21 4.20
C ILE A 131 4.41 1.07 3.08
N ILE A 132 3.23 0.72 2.55
CA ILE A 132 2.54 1.54 1.54
C ILE A 132 2.29 2.96 2.06
N ARG A 133 1.83 3.09 3.30
CA ARG A 133 1.60 4.39 3.94
C ARG A 133 2.89 5.16 4.17
N ALA A 134 3.96 4.50 4.57
CA ALA A 134 5.27 5.13 4.76
C ALA A 134 5.89 5.58 3.43
N ALA A 135 5.74 4.79 2.37
CA ALA A 135 6.18 5.13 1.02
C ALA A 135 5.44 6.39 0.50
N ASP A 136 4.12 6.43 0.64
CA ASP A 136 3.31 7.62 0.33
C ASP A 136 3.79 8.85 1.13
N ALA A 137 3.91 8.72 2.44
CA ALA A 137 4.34 9.83 3.32
C ALA A 137 5.79 10.30 3.06
N ALA A 138 6.69 9.41 2.65
CA ALA A 138 8.04 9.75 2.22
C ALA A 138 8.09 10.38 0.82
N GLY A 139 6.97 10.32 0.06
CA GLY A 139 6.88 10.78 -1.30
C GLY A 139 7.61 9.86 -2.27
N ALA A 140 7.52 8.56 -2.03
CA ALA A 140 7.93 7.55 -3.00
C ALA A 140 6.99 7.56 -4.21
N ASP A 141 7.51 7.16 -5.37
CA ASP A 141 6.79 7.17 -6.64
C ASP A 141 5.93 5.91 -6.83
N ALA A 142 6.31 4.79 -6.19
CA ALA A 142 5.57 3.54 -6.29
C ALA A 142 5.94 2.52 -5.20
N VAL A 143 5.07 1.51 -5.06
CA VAL A 143 5.35 0.26 -4.33
C VAL A 143 5.21 -0.93 -5.28
N VAL A 144 6.20 -1.80 -5.31
CA VAL A 144 6.22 -3.03 -6.13
C VAL A 144 6.18 -4.24 -5.21
N LEU A 145 5.24 -5.14 -5.44
CA LEU A 145 5.07 -6.37 -4.65
C LEU A 145 5.51 -7.57 -5.48
N THR A 146 6.51 -8.31 -4.99
CA THR A 146 7.09 -9.47 -5.67
C THR A 146 6.90 -10.75 -4.86
N GLY A 147 7.11 -11.87 -5.49
CA GLY A 147 6.95 -13.18 -4.87
C GLY A 147 5.54 -13.42 -4.34
N ARG A 148 5.45 -14.17 -3.24
CA ARG A 148 4.16 -14.48 -2.61
C ARG A 148 3.75 -13.43 -1.57
N THR A 149 3.87 -12.15 -1.89
CA THR A 149 3.43 -11.06 -1.00
C THR A 149 1.91 -11.11 -0.74
N VAL A 150 1.49 -10.67 0.45
CA VAL A 150 0.08 -10.56 0.81
C VAL A 150 -0.65 -9.63 -0.17
N ASP A 151 -1.90 -9.97 -0.49
CA ASP A 151 -2.74 -9.19 -1.39
C ASP A 151 -2.96 -7.76 -0.84
N PRO A 152 -2.58 -6.69 -1.58
CA PRO A 152 -2.74 -5.30 -1.14
C PRO A 152 -4.21 -4.91 -0.96
N TYR A 153 -5.13 -5.62 -1.60
CA TYR A 153 -6.57 -5.41 -1.49
C TYR A 153 -7.22 -6.24 -0.36
N ASN A 154 -6.42 -6.95 0.45
CA ASN A 154 -6.91 -7.56 1.69
C ASN A 154 -7.46 -6.47 2.62
N PRO A 155 -8.65 -6.63 3.23
CA PRO A 155 -9.26 -5.61 4.10
C PRO A 155 -8.34 -5.09 5.21
N LYS A 156 -7.48 -5.94 5.78
CA LYS A 156 -6.50 -5.53 6.80
C LYS A 156 -5.40 -4.64 6.22
N VAL A 157 -4.91 -4.94 5.00
CA VAL A 157 -3.94 -4.08 4.30
C VAL A 157 -4.58 -2.74 3.98
N VAL A 158 -5.76 -2.76 3.33
CA VAL A 158 -6.49 -1.55 2.94
C VAL A 158 -6.70 -0.62 4.13
N ARG A 159 -7.13 -1.15 5.28
CA ARG A 159 -7.28 -0.33 6.51
C ARG A 159 -5.95 0.23 7.01
N ALA A 160 -4.88 -0.56 6.97
CA ALA A 160 -3.56 -0.13 7.45
C ALA A 160 -2.94 0.97 6.55
N THR A 161 -3.28 1.02 5.26
CA THR A 161 -2.85 2.11 4.37
C THR A 161 -3.50 3.45 4.68
N THR A 162 -4.64 3.47 5.37
CA THR A 162 -5.43 4.69 5.69
C THR A 162 -5.74 5.59 4.49
N GLY A 163 -5.79 5.01 3.28
CA GLY A 163 -6.07 5.71 2.02
C GLY A 163 -4.87 5.86 1.08
N SER A 164 -3.64 5.66 1.53
CA SER A 164 -2.44 5.77 0.69
C SER A 164 -2.45 4.83 -0.53
N LEU A 165 -3.27 3.77 -0.50
CA LEU A 165 -3.49 2.89 -1.64
C LEU A 165 -4.04 3.63 -2.89
N PHE A 166 -4.66 4.80 -2.70
CA PHE A 166 -5.21 5.63 -3.78
C PHE A 166 -4.27 6.73 -4.25
N HIS A 167 -3.15 6.97 -3.55
CA HIS A 167 -2.24 8.07 -3.80
C HIS A 167 -1.08 7.70 -4.70
N LEU A 168 -0.55 6.48 -4.58
CA LEU A 168 0.63 6.05 -5.33
C LEU A 168 0.37 4.75 -6.09
N PRO A 169 1.07 4.54 -7.22
CA PRO A 169 1.02 3.28 -7.97
C PRO A 169 1.46 2.09 -7.13
N VAL A 170 0.68 1.00 -7.16
CA VAL A 170 1.05 -0.28 -6.54
C VAL A 170 1.02 -1.35 -7.62
N SER A 171 2.16 -2.03 -7.83
CA SER A 171 2.25 -3.19 -8.70
C SER A 171 2.10 -4.48 -7.90
N VAL A 172 1.44 -5.46 -8.49
CA VAL A 172 1.21 -6.76 -7.85
C VAL A 172 1.72 -7.88 -8.75
N GLY A 173 2.64 -8.66 -8.23
CA GLY A 173 3.25 -9.78 -8.97
C GLY A 173 4.46 -9.35 -9.78
N GLY A 174 5.14 -10.35 -10.32
CA GLY A 174 6.41 -10.25 -11.01
C GLY A 174 7.48 -11.02 -10.25
N GLU A 175 8.42 -11.59 -11.01
CA GLU A 175 9.61 -12.21 -10.46
C GLU A 175 10.60 -11.13 -10.04
N LEU A 176 11.24 -11.29 -8.89
CA LEU A 176 12.14 -10.27 -8.35
C LEU A 176 13.27 -9.90 -9.33
N PRO A 177 13.95 -10.84 -10.00
CA PRO A 177 15.01 -10.49 -10.97
C PRO A 177 14.52 -9.58 -12.10
N ASP A 178 13.34 -9.85 -12.67
CA ASP A 178 12.76 -9.02 -13.76
C ASP A 178 12.44 -7.60 -13.28
N VAL A 179 12.01 -7.45 -12.03
CA VAL A 179 11.72 -6.14 -11.41
C VAL A 179 13.02 -5.36 -11.20
N ILE A 180 14.07 -6.02 -10.71
CA ILE A 180 15.38 -5.42 -10.48
C ILE A 180 16.01 -4.97 -11.82
N ASP A 181 15.97 -5.81 -12.85
CA ASP A 181 16.49 -5.45 -14.18
C ASP A 181 15.80 -4.19 -14.73
N ARG A 182 14.48 -4.06 -14.56
CA ARG A 182 13.74 -2.87 -14.97
C ARG A 182 14.09 -1.64 -14.13
N ALA A 183 14.29 -1.81 -12.83
CA ALA A 183 14.70 -0.73 -11.95
C ALA A 183 16.09 -0.20 -12.34
N HIS A 184 17.05 -1.08 -12.62
CA HIS A 184 18.37 -0.73 -13.15
C HIS A 184 18.26 0.00 -14.50
N ALA A 185 17.45 -0.53 -15.43
CA ALA A 185 17.22 0.11 -16.74
C ALA A 185 16.61 1.52 -16.61
N ALA A 186 15.82 1.76 -15.56
CA ALA A 186 15.28 3.08 -15.23
C ALA A 186 16.26 3.98 -14.46
N GLY A 187 17.49 3.50 -14.18
CA GLY A 187 18.54 4.27 -13.52
C GLY A 187 18.44 4.30 -11.98
N LEU A 188 17.68 3.41 -11.37
CA LEU A 188 17.63 3.29 -9.92
C LEU A 188 18.74 2.38 -9.40
N ARG A 189 19.29 2.75 -8.25
CA ARG A 189 20.15 1.90 -7.44
C ARG A 189 19.28 1.01 -6.53
N ILE A 190 19.61 -0.27 -6.44
CA ILE A 190 18.92 -1.21 -5.56
C ILE A 190 19.62 -1.25 -4.21
N LEU A 191 18.92 -0.80 -3.17
CA LEU A 191 19.39 -0.86 -1.78
C LEU A 191 18.56 -1.87 -1.00
N ALA A 192 19.18 -2.97 -0.55
CA ALA A 192 18.52 -3.97 0.27
C ALA A 192 18.64 -3.63 1.76
N ALA A 193 17.53 -3.69 2.49
CA ALA A 193 17.52 -3.50 3.93
C ALA A 193 17.70 -4.85 4.63
N ASP A 194 18.89 -5.15 5.16
CA ASP A 194 19.18 -6.38 5.88
C ASP A 194 20.22 -6.15 6.99
N VAL A 195 20.14 -6.96 8.06
CA VAL A 195 21.04 -6.89 9.21
C VAL A 195 22.50 -7.23 8.89
N LYS A 196 22.73 -7.96 7.79
CA LYS A 196 24.07 -8.34 7.30
C LYS A 196 24.80 -7.20 6.58
N GLY A 197 24.10 -6.10 6.27
CA GLY A 197 24.61 -5.03 5.42
C GLY A 197 25.57 -4.06 6.09
N ASP A 198 26.09 -3.12 5.29
CA ASP A 198 26.88 -1.98 5.74
C ASP A 198 26.03 -0.98 6.55
N ASP A 199 26.68 -0.12 7.29
CA ASP A 199 26.00 0.90 8.10
C ASP A 199 25.29 1.95 7.22
N LEU A 200 23.99 2.14 7.46
CA LEU A 200 23.15 3.11 6.72
C LEU A 200 23.70 4.54 6.85
N LEU A 201 24.22 4.92 8.02
CA LEU A 201 24.72 6.28 8.24
C LEU A 201 26.03 6.51 7.47
N ALA A 202 26.86 5.48 7.31
CA ALA A 202 28.05 5.55 6.44
C ALA A 202 27.65 5.76 4.98
N ALA A 203 26.69 4.95 4.47
CA ALA A 203 26.16 5.09 3.12
C ALA A 203 25.51 6.46 2.86
N ARG A 204 24.85 7.03 3.87
CA ARG A 204 24.32 8.39 3.82
C ARG A 204 25.43 9.43 3.69
N ALA A 205 26.51 9.30 4.46
CA ALA A 205 27.67 10.22 4.40
C ALA A 205 28.39 10.15 3.05
N GLU A 206 28.37 9.01 2.39
CA GLU A 206 28.89 8.80 1.03
C GLU A 206 27.98 9.37 -0.08
N GLY A 207 26.77 9.84 0.25
CA GLY A 207 25.82 10.39 -0.69
C GLY A 207 24.97 9.36 -1.43
N VAL A 208 25.11 8.07 -1.13
CA VAL A 208 24.40 6.95 -1.80
C VAL A 208 22.88 7.12 -1.75
N LEU A 209 22.35 7.62 -0.63
CA LEU A 209 20.91 7.77 -0.43
C LEU A 209 20.29 8.95 -1.20
N ALA A 210 21.09 9.82 -1.78
CA ALA A 210 20.63 10.94 -2.59
C ALA A 210 20.36 10.55 -4.07
N GLU A 211 20.85 9.40 -4.50
CA GLU A 211 20.63 8.88 -5.84
C GLU A 211 19.22 8.31 -5.99
N PRO A 212 18.69 8.19 -7.24
CA PRO A 212 17.45 7.46 -7.48
C PRO A 212 17.56 6.02 -6.94
N THR A 213 16.62 5.61 -6.11
CA THR A 213 16.73 4.39 -5.30
C THR A 213 15.47 3.55 -5.32
N ALA A 214 15.63 2.23 -5.49
CA ALA A 214 14.62 1.26 -5.14
C ALA A 214 15.07 0.49 -3.88
N TRP A 215 14.33 0.64 -2.80
CA TRP A 215 14.55 -0.11 -1.56
C TRP A 215 13.93 -1.49 -1.65
N LEU A 216 14.73 -2.52 -1.40
CA LEU A 216 14.29 -3.93 -1.33
C LEU A 216 14.10 -4.34 0.13
N PHE A 217 12.87 -4.76 0.48
CA PHE A 217 12.45 -5.22 1.79
C PHE A 217 11.98 -6.67 1.71
N GLY A 218 12.48 -7.51 2.61
CA GLY A 218 12.20 -8.93 2.62
C GLY A 218 11.08 -9.36 3.58
N ASN A 219 10.98 -10.66 3.77
CA ASN A 219 10.01 -11.30 4.65
C ASN A 219 10.28 -10.98 6.13
N GLU A 220 9.22 -10.86 6.94
CA GLU A 220 9.29 -10.49 8.36
C GLU A 220 10.10 -11.47 9.23
N ALA A 221 10.06 -12.76 8.88
CA ALA A 221 10.69 -13.82 9.69
C ALA A 221 12.06 -14.23 9.15
N ARG A 222 12.25 -14.20 7.82
CA ARG A 222 13.44 -14.72 7.16
C ARG A 222 14.36 -13.63 6.61
N GLY A 223 13.86 -12.40 6.51
CA GLY A 223 14.56 -11.33 5.80
C GLY A 223 14.56 -11.56 4.29
N LEU A 224 15.64 -11.18 3.65
CA LEU A 224 15.93 -11.46 2.24
C LEU A 224 16.80 -12.73 2.15
N GLU A 225 16.45 -13.61 1.24
CA GLU A 225 17.27 -14.79 0.91
C GLU A 225 18.58 -14.34 0.21
N ASP A 226 19.60 -15.16 0.23
CA ASP A 226 20.92 -14.77 -0.27
C ASP A 226 20.89 -14.43 -1.78
N ASP A 227 20.08 -15.13 -2.58
CA ASP A 227 19.88 -14.83 -3.99
C ASP A 227 19.23 -13.46 -4.23
N ALA A 228 18.32 -13.04 -3.37
CA ALA A 228 17.72 -11.71 -3.42
C ALA A 228 18.72 -10.62 -3.00
N LEU A 229 19.60 -10.92 -2.02
CA LEU A 229 20.65 -10.00 -1.61
C LEU A 229 21.71 -9.79 -2.70
N GLU A 230 22.02 -10.83 -3.49
CA GLU A 230 22.95 -10.76 -4.62
C GLU A 230 22.46 -9.86 -5.76
N LEU A 231 21.15 -9.60 -5.85
CA LEU A 231 20.57 -8.69 -6.83
C LEU A 231 20.70 -7.21 -6.42
N ALA A 232 21.04 -6.93 -5.17
CA ALA A 232 21.15 -5.57 -4.68
C ALA A 232 22.52 -4.97 -5.00
N ASP A 233 22.56 -3.69 -5.40
CA ASP A 233 23.82 -2.94 -5.57
C ASP A 233 24.51 -2.72 -4.23
N ARG A 234 23.73 -2.64 -3.16
CA ARG A 234 24.25 -2.50 -1.80
C ARG A 234 23.26 -3.03 -0.77
N VAL A 235 23.78 -3.71 0.23
CA VAL A 235 23.00 -4.17 1.40
C VAL A 235 23.32 -3.24 2.55
N LEU A 236 22.26 -2.67 3.17
CA LEU A 236 22.40 -1.68 4.24
C LEU A 236 21.63 -2.12 5.48
N ARG A 237 22.24 -1.93 6.64
CA ARG A 237 21.59 -2.16 7.93
C ARG A 237 21.30 -0.85 8.66
N LEU A 238 20.17 -0.82 9.32
CA LEU A 238 19.84 0.21 10.29
C LEU A 238 20.64 0.01 11.57
N PRO A 239 21.36 1.03 12.07
CA PRO A 239 22.08 0.89 13.32
C PRO A 239 21.10 0.72 14.50
N ILE A 240 21.40 -0.23 15.37
CA ILE A 240 20.66 -0.46 16.62
C ILE A 240 21.53 0.06 17.77
N PHE A 241 21.07 1.11 18.43
CA PHE A 241 21.80 1.72 19.55
C PHE A 241 21.38 1.14 20.92
N GLY A 242 20.33 0.38 20.96
CA GLY A 242 19.80 -0.26 22.17
C GLY A 242 20.15 -1.73 22.24
N ARG A 243 19.25 -2.51 22.89
CA ARG A 243 19.40 -3.96 23.10
C ARG A 243 18.50 -4.80 22.19
N ALA A 244 17.75 -4.17 21.29
CA ALA A 244 16.93 -4.90 20.32
C ALA A 244 17.83 -5.60 19.29
N GLU A 245 17.44 -6.77 18.82
CA GLU A 245 18.18 -7.48 17.77
C GLU A 245 17.84 -6.97 16.37
N SER A 246 16.60 -6.48 16.20
CA SER A 246 16.08 -5.97 14.93
C SER A 246 14.92 -5.00 15.15
N LEU A 247 14.48 -4.35 14.08
CA LEU A 247 13.25 -3.56 14.03
C LEU A 247 12.14 -4.35 13.34
N ASN A 248 10.88 -4.01 13.64
CA ASN A 248 9.76 -4.45 12.81
C ASN A 248 10.00 -3.99 11.35
N LEU A 249 9.61 -4.85 10.40
CA LEU A 249 9.85 -4.60 8.97
C LEU A 249 9.33 -3.24 8.50
N ALA A 250 8.07 -2.90 8.83
CA ALA A 250 7.49 -1.63 8.41
C ALA A 250 8.17 -0.42 9.06
N THR A 251 8.66 -0.57 10.29
CA THR A 251 9.46 0.46 10.96
C THR A 251 10.80 0.66 10.25
N ALA A 252 11.50 -0.42 9.93
CA ALA A 252 12.75 -0.38 9.17
C ALA A 252 12.54 0.27 7.80
N ALA A 253 11.52 -0.16 7.06
CA ALA A 253 11.16 0.41 5.77
C ALA A 253 10.87 1.91 5.85
N SER A 254 10.15 2.34 6.89
CA SER A 254 9.86 3.77 7.10
C SER A 254 11.15 4.59 7.27
N VAL A 255 12.10 4.11 8.06
CA VAL A 255 13.38 4.81 8.25
C VAL A 255 14.17 4.86 6.94
N CYS A 256 14.31 3.73 6.23
CA CYS A 256 15.04 3.68 4.95
C CYS A 256 14.44 4.63 3.91
N LEU A 257 13.13 4.63 3.74
CA LEU A 257 12.42 5.49 2.79
C LEU A 257 12.61 6.98 3.13
N TYR A 258 12.48 7.35 4.41
CA TYR A 258 12.68 8.74 4.85
C TYR A 258 14.14 9.20 4.76
N GLU A 259 15.11 8.33 5.02
CA GLU A 259 16.53 8.67 4.84
C GLU A 259 16.85 8.99 3.37
N SER A 260 16.37 8.19 2.42
CA SER A 260 16.48 8.53 0.99
C SER A 260 15.68 9.80 0.64
N ALA A 261 14.46 9.93 1.14
CA ALA A 261 13.63 11.11 0.88
C ALA A 261 14.29 12.42 1.37
N PHE A 262 14.92 12.40 2.54
CA PHE A 262 15.66 13.56 3.07
C PHE A 262 16.91 13.84 2.24
N ALA A 263 17.69 12.81 1.89
CA ALA A 263 18.89 12.95 1.10
C ALA A 263 18.61 13.48 -0.31
N GLN A 264 17.60 12.96 -1.00
CA GLN A 264 17.20 13.38 -2.35
C GLN A 264 16.66 14.80 -2.41
N ARG A 265 15.97 15.27 -1.33
CA ARG A 265 15.45 16.65 -1.26
C ARG A 265 16.47 17.66 -0.78
N ALA A 266 17.52 17.22 -0.07
CA ALA A 266 18.63 18.09 0.34
C ALA A 266 19.66 18.28 -0.76
N ALA A 267 19.71 17.40 -1.76
CA ALA A 267 20.59 17.54 -2.92
C ALA A 267 20.15 18.76 -3.75
N PRO A 268 21.08 19.66 -4.16
CA PRO A 268 20.73 20.77 -5.03
C PRO A 268 20.14 20.21 -6.33
N ALA A 269 19.04 20.83 -6.81
CA ALA A 269 18.50 20.52 -8.12
C ALA A 269 19.58 20.78 -9.17
N GLY A 270 20.04 19.71 -9.84
CA GLY A 270 21.05 19.75 -10.88
C GLY A 270 20.53 20.43 -12.16
#